data_9cb1bd8c2ed755fae60b52aa1788d0a6
#
_entry.id   9cb1bd8c2ed755fae60b52aa1788d0a6
#
_cell.length_a   1.000
_cell.length_b   1.000
_cell.length_c   1.000
_cell.angle_alpha   90.00
_cell.angle_beta   90.00
_cell.angle_gamma   90.00
#
_symmetry.space_group_name_H-M   'P 1'
#
loop_
_entity.id
_entity.type
_entity.pdbx_description
1 polymer ?
#
loop_
_entity_poly.entity_id
_entity_poly.type
_entity_poly.pdbx_seq_one_letter_code
_entity_poly.pdbx_strand_id
1 'polypeptide(L)'
;MLYKTIVLLFTLMCSLLTAQDQVKPKYDVFSFDKQVTLPGTPEVIFDAVTGDISGWWDHSFSEHPKKFFIEPKPGGGFWEIFDDEGNGVLHSTVIYADRGKILRFDGPLGLSGKAIQVVTTYEFESVGSDSTLFKVSVHAAGEVDEGVPEIVESVWNHFIFERLEPYIKSGKHLIKN
;
A
#
# COMPACT_ATOMS: atom_id res chain seq x y z
N MET A 1 -22.66 -29.90 -53.08
CA MET A 1 -22.38 -30.59 -51.79
C MET A 1 -21.21 -29.94 -51.03
N LEU A 2 -20.11 -29.64 -51.69
CA LEU A 2 -18.92 -29.05 -51.06
C LEU A 2 -19.15 -27.74 -50.31
N TYR A 3 -19.98 -26.83 -50.84
CA TYR A 3 -20.26 -25.52 -50.28
C TYR A 3 -21.03 -25.60 -48.92
N LYS A 4 -21.95 -26.53 -48.76
CA LYS A 4 -22.69 -26.74 -47.51
C LYS A 4 -21.79 -27.29 -46.39
N THR A 5 -20.80 -28.09 -46.73
CA THR A 5 -19.85 -28.68 -45.78
C THR A 5 -18.87 -27.61 -45.27
N ILE A 6 -18.42 -26.69 -46.13
CA ILE A 6 -17.51 -25.59 -45.76
C ILE A 6 -18.23 -24.59 -44.83
N VAL A 7 -19.49 -24.26 -45.09
CA VAL A 7 -20.26 -23.36 -44.23
C VAL A 7 -20.50 -23.98 -42.84
N LEU A 8 -20.74 -25.29 -42.75
CA LEU A 8 -20.95 -25.98 -41.51
C LEU A 8 -19.66 -26.07 -40.66
N LEU A 9 -18.50 -26.25 -41.32
CA LEU A 9 -17.18 -26.24 -40.65
C LEU A 9 -16.83 -24.83 -40.10
N PHE A 10 -17.18 -23.77 -40.86
CA PHE A 10 -16.90 -22.40 -40.45
C PHE A 10 -17.78 -21.96 -39.25
N THR A 11 -19.04 -22.38 -39.23
CA THR A 11 -19.93 -22.12 -38.07
C THR A 11 -19.53 -22.91 -36.83
N LEU A 12 -19.00 -24.14 -36.97
CA LEU A 12 -18.52 -24.94 -35.84
C LEU A 12 -17.21 -24.37 -35.27
N MET A 13 -16.35 -23.80 -36.11
CA MET A 13 -15.08 -23.17 -35.67
C MET A 13 -15.28 -21.82 -34.98
N CYS A 14 -16.32 -21.06 -35.32
CA CYS A 14 -16.71 -19.83 -34.61
C CYS A 14 -17.30 -20.09 -33.23
N SER A 15 -17.96 -21.24 -33.01
CA SER A 15 -18.53 -21.57 -31.71
C SER A 15 -17.49 -22.09 -30.69
N LEU A 16 -16.29 -22.46 -31.12
CA LEU A 16 -15.19 -22.87 -30.25
C LEU A 16 -14.36 -21.68 -29.70
N LEU A 17 -14.56 -20.48 -30.23
CA LEU A 17 -13.81 -19.27 -29.87
C LEU A 17 -14.43 -18.46 -28.71
N THR A 18 -15.55 -18.89 -28.14
CA THR A 18 -16.30 -18.08 -27.14
C THR A 18 -16.33 -18.66 -25.72
N ALA A 19 -15.60 -19.74 -25.45
CA ALA A 19 -15.47 -20.24 -24.07
C ALA A 19 -14.09 -19.89 -23.50
N GLN A 20 -13.75 -18.61 -23.45
CA GLN A 20 -12.84 -18.15 -22.41
C GLN A 20 -13.67 -18.14 -21.12
N ASP A 21 -13.37 -19.10 -20.22
CA ASP A 21 -13.82 -19.02 -18.84
C ASP A 21 -13.34 -17.66 -18.29
N GLN A 22 -14.28 -16.72 -18.23
CA GLN A 22 -14.03 -15.45 -17.56
C GLN A 22 -13.86 -15.79 -16.08
N VAL A 23 -12.63 -15.83 -15.62
CA VAL A 23 -12.34 -15.92 -14.19
C VAL A 23 -13.02 -14.70 -13.54
N LYS A 24 -14.10 -14.94 -12.85
CA LYS A 24 -14.81 -13.87 -12.15
C LYS A 24 -13.91 -13.41 -11.00
N PRO A 25 -13.69 -12.10 -10.87
CA PRO A 25 -12.90 -11.58 -9.74
C PRO A 25 -13.57 -12.01 -8.42
N LYS A 26 -12.75 -12.45 -7.47
CA LYS A 26 -13.22 -12.73 -6.11
C LYS A 26 -13.24 -11.41 -5.34
N TYR A 27 -14.36 -11.10 -4.72
CA TYR A 27 -14.49 -9.96 -3.82
C TYR A 27 -14.49 -10.47 -2.38
N ASP A 28 -13.65 -9.84 -1.54
CA ASP A 28 -13.49 -10.23 -0.15
C ASP A 28 -13.13 -9.02 0.72
N VAL A 29 -13.02 -9.24 2.02
CA VAL A 29 -12.58 -8.25 3.01
C VAL A 29 -11.52 -8.89 3.90
N PHE A 30 -10.52 -8.11 4.30
CA PHE A 30 -9.56 -8.54 5.31
C PHE A 30 -9.10 -7.36 6.15
N SER A 31 -8.61 -7.66 7.35
CA SER A 31 -8.01 -6.66 8.23
C SER A 31 -6.97 -7.30 9.13
N PHE A 32 -6.01 -6.50 9.56
CA PHE A 32 -5.02 -6.87 10.59
C PHE A 32 -4.51 -5.63 11.28
N ASP A 33 -3.92 -5.84 12.47
CA ASP A 33 -3.27 -4.82 13.27
C ASP A 33 -1.82 -5.21 13.54
N LYS A 34 -0.93 -4.22 13.59
CA LYS A 34 0.46 -4.34 14.02
C LYS A 34 0.79 -3.24 15.01
N GLN A 35 1.72 -3.52 15.92
CA GLN A 35 2.19 -2.50 16.84
C GLN A 35 3.65 -2.72 17.23
N VAL A 36 4.36 -1.63 17.49
CA VAL A 36 5.74 -1.63 17.94
C VAL A 36 5.99 -0.42 18.84
N THR A 37 6.80 -0.60 19.88
CA THR A 37 7.25 0.52 20.71
C THR A 37 8.55 1.09 20.14
N LEU A 38 8.52 2.38 19.80
CA LEU A 38 9.62 3.11 19.18
C LEU A 38 10.16 4.18 20.14
N PRO A 39 11.47 4.42 20.20
CA PRO A 39 12.04 5.52 20.95
C PRO A 39 11.70 6.86 20.27
N GLY A 40 11.27 7.84 21.06
CA GLY A 40 10.86 9.17 20.64
C GLY A 40 9.42 9.50 21.01
N THR A 41 9.10 10.80 21.06
CA THR A 41 7.74 11.26 21.35
C THR A 41 6.81 10.97 20.14
N PRO A 42 5.49 10.94 20.35
CA PRO A 42 4.52 10.75 19.28
C PRO A 42 4.71 11.68 18.08
N GLU A 43 5.05 12.93 18.32
CA GLU A 43 5.30 13.91 17.25
C GLU A 43 6.58 13.58 16.44
N VAL A 44 7.64 13.12 17.13
CA VAL A 44 8.90 12.69 16.46
C VAL A 44 8.65 11.48 15.59
N ILE A 45 7.91 10.49 16.08
CA ILE A 45 7.57 9.30 15.30
C ILE A 45 6.64 9.64 14.14
N PHE A 46 5.64 10.51 14.37
CA PHE A 46 4.77 11.00 13.29
C PHE A 46 5.58 11.65 12.18
N ASP A 47 6.52 12.54 12.52
CA ASP A 47 7.37 13.22 11.53
C ASP A 47 8.32 12.25 10.82
N ALA A 48 8.73 11.14 11.46
CA ALA A 48 9.59 10.12 10.86
C ALA A 48 8.86 9.20 9.88
N VAL A 49 7.53 9.01 10.06
CA VAL A 49 6.71 8.18 9.15
C VAL A 49 5.94 9.01 8.12
N THR A 50 6.21 10.33 8.05
CA THR A 50 5.64 11.27 7.08
C THR A 50 6.73 12.10 6.41
N GLY A 51 6.36 12.92 5.44
CA GLY A 51 7.33 13.63 4.62
C GLY A 51 8.09 12.65 3.74
N ASP A 52 9.42 12.78 3.68
CA ASP A 52 10.29 11.85 2.94
C ASP A 52 10.50 10.57 3.74
N ILE A 53 9.91 9.48 3.29
CA ILE A 53 9.97 8.17 3.92
C ILE A 53 10.91 7.19 3.21
N SER A 54 11.68 7.66 2.22
CA SER A 54 12.62 6.83 1.45
C SER A 54 13.70 6.15 2.32
N GLY A 55 13.90 6.63 3.54
CA GLY A 55 14.87 6.05 4.49
C GLY A 55 14.46 4.68 5.04
N TRP A 56 13.18 4.33 4.99
CA TRP A 56 12.67 3.07 5.51
C TRP A 56 11.66 2.36 4.60
N TRP A 57 10.98 3.07 3.69
CA TRP A 57 10.08 2.46 2.71
C TRP A 57 10.88 1.98 1.50
N ASP A 58 10.77 0.70 1.13
CA ASP A 58 11.59 0.08 0.09
C ASP A 58 10.81 -0.71 -0.98
N HIS A 59 9.47 -0.76 -0.89
CA HIS A 59 8.65 -1.34 -1.94
C HIS A 59 8.29 -0.30 -2.98
N SER A 60 8.59 -0.60 -4.24
CA SER A 60 8.52 0.31 -5.36
C SER A 60 7.90 -0.35 -6.59
N PHE A 61 7.19 0.44 -7.39
CA PHE A 61 6.81 0.09 -8.76
C PHE A 61 7.91 0.40 -9.78
N SER A 62 8.93 1.18 -9.37
CA SER A 62 10.11 1.51 -10.19
C SER A 62 11.35 0.77 -9.69
N GLU A 63 12.25 0.39 -10.61
CA GLU A 63 13.57 -0.15 -10.22
C GLU A 63 14.42 0.87 -9.46
N HIS A 64 14.21 2.16 -9.75
CA HIS A 64 14.98 3.27 -9.18
C HIS A 64 14.06 4.44 -8.84
N PRO A 65 13.22 4.32 -7.79
CA PRO A 65 12.36 5.44 -7.38
C PRO A 65 13.22 6.59 -6.87
N LYS A 66 12.86 7.81 -7.26
CA LYS A 66 13.54 9.00 -6.79
C LYS A 66 13.20 9.30 -5.34
N LYS A 67 11.93 9.08 -4.95
CA LYS A 67 11.44 9.47 -3.63
C LYS A 67 10.12 8.81 -3.29
N PHE A 68 9.95 8.47 -2.01
CA PHE A 68 8.66 8.21 -1.39
C PHE A 68 8.29 9.35 -0.44
N PHE A 69 7.09 9.88 -0.58
CA PHE A 69 6.69 11.06 0.16
C PHE A 69 5.22 11.00 0.61
N ILE A 70 4.96 11.26 1.89
CA ILE A 70 3.60 11.40 2.43
C ILE A 70 3.38 12.87 2.84
N GLU A 71 2.37 13.53 2.27
CA GLU A 71 1.91 14.83 2.70
C GLU A 71 0.94 14.68 3.88
N PRO A 72 1.32 15.00 5.14
CA PRO A 72 0.52 14.69 6.33
C PRO A 72 -0.60 15.72 6.57
N LYS A 73 -1.50 15.88 5.60
CA LYS A 73 -2.67 16.76 5.67
C LYS A 73 -3.84 16.15 4.91
N PRO A 74 -5.10 16.39 5.30
CA PRO A 74 -6.26 15.94 4.54
C PRO A 74 -6.17 16.39 3.06
N GLY A 75 -6.36 15.44 2.14
CA GLY A 75 -6.18 15.62 0.70
C GLY A 75 -4.73 15.53 0.22
N GLY A 76 -3.75 15.38 1.12
CA GLY A 76 -2.36 15.11 0.75
C GLY A 76 -2.18 13.70 0.22
N GLY A 77 -1.17 13.47 -0.60
CA GLY A 77 -0.89 12.17 -1.20
C GLY A 77 0.22 11.39 -0.50
N PHE A 78 0.14 10.07 -0.60
CA PHE A 78 1.29 9.19 -0.46
C PHE A 78 1.81 8.88 -1.86
N TRP A 79 2.93 9.49 -2.19
CA TRP A 79 3.53 9.48 -3.52
C TRP A 79 4.77 8.60 -3.58
N GLU A 80 4.88 7.85 -4.66
CA GLU A 80 6.13 7.36 -5.19
C GLU A 80 6.49 8.17 -6.43
N ILE A 81 7.60 8.89 -6.39
CA ILE A 81 8.08 9.76 -7.46
C ILE A 81 9.19 9.00 -8.18
N PHE A 82 9.03 8.75 -9.49
CA PHE A 82 10.02 8.03 -10.27
C PHE A 82 11.16 8.94 -10.74
N ASP A 83 10.81 10.16 -11.21
CA ASP A 83 11.73 11.09 -11.86
C ASP A 83 11.30 12.56 -11.68
N ASP A 84 12.00 13.46 -12.38
CA ASP A 84 11.69 14.90 -12.40
C ASP A 84 10.65 15.29 -13.45
N GLU A 85 10.19 14.36 -14.29
CA GLU A 85 9.25 14.59 -15.39
C GLU A 85 7.79 14.47 -14.92
N GLY A 86 7.57 14.06 -13.66
CA GLY A 86 6.24 13.90 -13.06
C GLY A 86 5.68 12.48 -13.16
N ASN A 87 6.51 11.52 -13.56
CA ASN A 87 6.13 10.12 -13.50
C ASN A 87 6.14 9.61 -12.05
N GLY A 88 5.17 8.75 -11.72
CA GLY A 88 5.05 8.25 -10.36
C GLY A 88 3.73 7.54 -10.08
N VAL A 89 3.50 7.21 -8.83
CA VAL A 89 2.27 6.58 -8.33
C VAL A 89 1.74 7.37 -7.15
N LEU A 90 0.43 7.66 -7.15
CA LEU A 90 -0.32 8.02 -5.96
C LEU A 90 -0.81 6.73 -5.30
N HIS A 91 -0.13 6.28 -4.26
CA HIS A 91 -0.47 5.06 -3.53
C HIS A 91 -1.77 5.19 -2.73
N SER A 92 -1.97 6.37 -2.11
CA SER A 92 -3.15 6.66 -1.31
C SER A 92 -3.29 8.16 -1.05
N THR A 93 -4.47 8.56 -0.56
CA THR A 93 -4.77 9.93 -0.15
C THR A 93 -4.95 9.98 1.37
N VAL A 94 -4.32 10.94 2.02
CA VAL A 94 -4.52 11.19 3.45
C VAL A 94 -5.94 11.74 3.66
N ILE A 95 -6.73 11.06 4.50
CA ILE A 95 -8.11 11.43 4.83
C ILE A 95 -8.27 11.95 6.27
N TYR A 96 -7.27 11.73 7.11
CA TYR A 96 -7.20 12.26 8.47
C TYR A 96 -5.74 12.46 8.87
N ALA A 97 -5.41 13.60 9.48
CA ALA A 97 -4.09 13.88 10.04
C ALA A 97 -4.24 14.74 11.31
N ASP A 98 -3.74 14.22 12.44
CA ASP A 98 -3.54 14.96 13.70
C ASP A 98 -2.14 14.58 14.21
N ARG A 99 -1.19 15.52 14.05
CA ARG A 99 0.23 15.29 14.31
C ARG A 99 0.48 14.75 15.71
N GLY A 100 1.19 13.62 15.78
CA GLY A 100 1.48 12.93 17.04
C GLY A 100 0.33 12.13 17.61
N LYS A 101 -0.81 11.99 16.91
CA LYS A 101 -1.95 11.19 17.37
C LYS A 101 -2.42 10.17 16.35
N ILE A 102 -2.73 10.64 15.13
CA ILE A 102 -3.31 9.78 14.10
C ILE A 102 -2.99 10.29 12.70
N LEU A 103 -2.71 9.36 11.81
CA LEU A 103 -2.70 9.54 10.36
C LEU A 103 -3.53 8.43 9.73
N ARG A 104 -4.48 8.81 8.84
CA ARG A 104 -5.24 7.82 8.09
C ARG A 104 -5.21 8.15 6.62
N PHE A 105 -4.98 7.14 5.81
CA PHE A 105 -5.01 7.27 4.37
C PHE A 105 -5.82 6.15 3.72
N ASP A 106 -6.37 6.44 2.57
CA ASP A 106 -7.23 5.59 1.77
C ASP A 106 -6.69 5.50 0.34
N GLY A 107 -6.50 4.31 -0.14
CA GLY A 107 -6.01 4.02 -1.48
C GLY A 107 -5.47 2.60 -1.60
N PRO A 108 -5.28 2.11 -2.83
CA PRO A 108 -4.95 0.71 -3.08
C PRO A 108 -3.53 0.32 -2.65
N LEU A 109 -2.65 1.27 -2.32
CA LEU A 109 -1.23 1.02 -2.05
C LEU A 109 -0.58 0.20 -3.18
N GLY A 110 0.12 -0.90 -2.84
CA GLY A 110 0.74 -1.81 -3.82
C GLY A 110 -0.25 -2.64 -4.65
N LEU A 111 -1.56 -2.54 -4.38
CA LEU A 111 -2.61 -3.25 -5.10
C LEU A 111 -3.27 -2.39 -6.21
N SER A 112 -2.62 -1.30 -6.62
CA SER A 112 -3.12 -0.43 -7.69
C SER A 112 -3.32 -1.23 -9.00
N GLY A 113 -4.42 -0.96 -9.69
CA GLY A 113 -4.87 -1.75 -10.85
C GLY A 113 -5.96 -2.78 -10.52
N LYS A 114 -6.26 -3.01 -9.23
CA LYS A 114 -7.41 -3.80 -8.78
C LYS A 114 -8.53 -2.89 -8.26
N ALA A 115 -9.77 -3.37 -8.33
CA ALA A 115 -10.92 -2.69 -7.72
C ALA A 115 -10.95 -2.99 -6.21
N ILE A 116 -10.03 -2.36 -5.47
CA ILE A 116 -9.86 -2.56 -4.03
C ILE A 116 -9.68 -1.22 -3.33
N GLN A 117 -10.31 -1.07 -2.17
CA GLN A 117 -10.08 0.00 -1.23
C GLN A 117 -9.27 -0.53 -0.05
N VAL A 118 -8.21 0.17 0.33
CA VAL A 118 -7.42 -0.14 1.52
C VAL A 118 -7.33 1.11 2.38
N VAL A 119 -7.89 1.03 3.59
CA VAL A 119 -7.80 2.09 4.60
C VAL A 119 -6.73 1.69 5.60
N THR A 120 -5.70 2.53 5.72
CA THR A 120 -4.61 2.34 6.68
C THR A 120 -4.64 3.46 7.70
N THR A 121 -4.55 3.09 8.98
CA THR A 121 -4.48 4.03 10.09
C THR A 121 -3.21 3.82 10.89
N TYR A 122 -2.47 4.90 11.10
CA TYR A 122 -1.36 4.99 12.06
C TYR A 122 -1.86 5.71 13.30
N GLU A 123 -1.64 5.12 14.48
CA GLU A 123 -1.92 5.74 15.77
C GLU A 123 -0.65 5.82 16.59
N PHE A 124 -0.52 6.91 17.35
CA PHE A 124 0.68 7.25 18.11
C PHE A 124 0.29 7.50 19.57
N GLU A 125 0.64 6.58 20.44
CA GLU A 125 0.31 6.63 21.87
C GLU A 125 1.61 6.78 22.69
N SER A 126 1.67 7.80 23.53
CA SER A 126 2.82 8.01 24.41
C SER A 126 2.95 6.87 25.43
N VAL A 127 4.15 6.29 25.52
CA VAL A 127 4.50 5.29 26.53
C VAL A 127 5.66 5.83 27.37
N GLY A 128 5.34 6.37 28.53
CA GLY A 128 6.34 7.07 29.34
C GLY A 128 6.74 8.42 28.75
N SER A 129 7.98 8.86 29.01
CA SER A 129 8.44 10.19 28.63
C SER A 129 9.11 10.26 27.25
N ASP A 130 9.55 9.13 26.70
CA ASP A 130 10.44 9.12 25.52
C ASP A 130 10.25 7.87 24.65
N SER A 131 9.04 7.35 24.61
CA SER A 131 8.68 6.23 23.77
C SER A 131 7.24 6.36 23.28
N THR A 132 6.99 5.83 22.10
CA THR A 132 5.69 5.83 21.43
C THR A 132 5.30 4.40 21.08
N LEU A 133 4.11 3.98 21.47
CA LEU A 133 3.47 2.82 20.90
C LEU A 133 2.86 3.24 19.55
N PHE A 134 3.51 2.80 18.49
CA PHE A 134 3.07 2.99 17.12
C PHE A 134 2.20 1.80 16.72
N LYS A 135 0.96 2.09 16.30
CA LYS A 135 0.00 1.09 15.87
C LYS A 135 -0.37 1.32 14.42
N VAL A 136 -0.49 0.25 13.66
CA VAL A 136 -0.94 0.25 12.27
C VAL A 136 -2.13 -0.69 12.14
N SER A 137 -3.27 -0.15 11.70
CA SER A 137 -4.45 -0.93 11.38
C SER A 137 -4.70 -0.85 9.87
N VAL A 138 -4.91 -2.00 9.25
CA VAL A 138 -5.20 -2.12 7.81
C VAL A 138 -6.56 -2.78 7.64
N HIS A 139 -7.44 -2.15 6.87
CA HIS A 139 -8.74 -2.69 6.47
C HIS A 139 -8.86 -2.62 4.96
N ALA A 140 -9.16 -3.73 4.31
CA ALA A 140 -9.29 -3.81 2.87
C ALA A 140 -10.61 -4.45 2.46
N ALA A 141 -11.19 -3.94 1.37
CA ALA A 141 -12.41 -4.49 0.77
C ALA A 141 -12.36 -4.33 -0.76
N GLY A 142 -12.65 -5.38 -1.49
CA GLY A 142 -12.69 -5.33 -2.95
C GLY A 142 -12.21 -6.60 -3.61
N GLU A 143 -11.54 -6.46 -4.75
CA GLU A 143 -11.00 -7.55 -5.53
C GLU A 143 -9.76 -8.14 -4.85
N VAL A 144 -9.92 -9.32 -4.23
CA VAL A 144 -8.90 -9.98 -3.41
C VAL A 144 -8.68 -11.40 -3.94
N ASP A 145 -7.49 -11.67 -4.47
CA ASP A 145 -7.09 -13.01 -4.87
C ASP A 145 -6.69 -13.85 -3.65
N GLU A 146 -6.67 -15.17 -3.82
CA GLU A 146 -6.20 -16.10 -2.80
C GLU A 146 -4.74 -15.81 -2.41
N GLY A 147 -4.45 -15.78 -1.11
CA GLY A 147 -3.12 -15.50 -0.56
C GLY A 147 -2.76 -14.02 -0.47
N VAL A 148 -3.55 -13.10 -1.05
CA VAL A 148 -3.28 -11.65 -0.97
C VAL A 148 -3.29 -11.13 0.48
N PRO A 149 -4.24 -11.52 1.37
CA PRO A 149 -4.22 -11.07 2.76
C PRO A 149 -2.91 -11.39 3.48
N GLU A 150 -2.41 -12.62 3.35
CA GLU A 150 -1.18 -13.10 3.98
C GLU A 150 0.05 -12.38 3.42
N ILE A 151 0.07 -12.15 2.10
CA ILE A 151 1.16 -11.40 1.44
C ILE A 151 1.18 -9.96 1.96
N VAL A 152 0.04 -9.28 1.98
CA VAL A 152 -0.06 -7.90 2.45
C VAL A 152 0.34 -7.80 3.92
N GLU A 153 -0.12 -8.71 4.76
CA GLU A 153 0.27 -8.76 6.17
C GLU A 153 1.78 -8.99 6.35
N SER A 154 2.38 -9.85 5.54
CA SER A 154 3.84 -10.10 5.54
C SER A 154 4.63 -8.85 5.12
N VAL A 155 4.16 -8.13 4.10
CA VAL A 155 4.76 -6.87 3.65
C VAL A 155 4.73 -5.82 4.77
N TRP A 156 3.62 -5.70 5.51
CA TRP A 156 3.54 -4.80 6.65
C TRP A 156 4.45 -5.22 7.81
N ASN A 157 4.65 -6.52 8.05
CA ASN A 157 5.65 -7.00 9.01
C ASN A 157 7.07 -6.55 8.61
N HIS A 158 7.42 -6.69 7.32
CA HIS A 158 8.68 -6.20 6.79
C HIS A 158 8.83 -4.69 7.01
N PHE A 159 7.86 -3.87 6.63
CA PHE A 159 7.94 -2.42 6.81
C PHE A 159 8.11 -2.01 8.27
N ILE A 160 7.36 -2.60 9.19
CA ILE A 160 7.36 -2.16 10.58
C ILE A 160 8.59 -2.67 11.32
N PHE A 161 8.88 -3.97 11.23
CA PHE A 161 9.89 -4.62 12.09
C PHE A 161 11.29 -4.69 11.45
N GLU A 162 11.38 -4.77 10.12
CA GLU A 162 12.66 -4.92 9.45
C GLU A 162 13.19 -3.59 8.88
N ARG A 163 12.31 -2.61 8.66
CA ARG A 163 12.68 -1.32 8.07
C ARG A 163 12.51 -0.16 9.03
N LEU A 164 11.27 0.15 9.46
CA LEU A 164 10.97 1.31 10.30
C LEU A 164 11.63 1.22 11.69
N GLU A 165 11.45 0.09 12.38
CA GLU A 165 11.98 -0.06 13.74
C GLU A 165 13.51 0.13 13.79
N PRO A 166 14.33 -0.53 12.95
CA PRO A 166 15.77 -0.28 12.90
C PRO A 166 16.13 1.15 12.46
N TYR A 167 15.37 1.74 11.52
CA TYR A 167 15.58 3.12 11.07
C TYR A 167 15.42 4.11 12.22
N ILE A 168 14.36 3.97 13.02
CA ILE A 168 14.11 4.81 14.18
C ILE A 168 15.17 4.57 15.27
N LYS A 169 15.44 3.31 15.63
CA LYS A 169 16.42 2.93 16.66
C LYS A 169 17.85 3.39 16.33
N SER A 170 18.20 3.49 15.06
CA SER A 170 19.51 4.00 14.64
C SER A 170 19.65 5.53 14.69
N GLY A 171 18.55 6.26 14.94
CA GLY A 171 18.53 7.73 14.93
C GLY A 171 18.63 8.37 13.53
N LYS A 172 18.61 7.60 12.45
CA LYS A 172 18.72 8.10 11.07
C LYS A 172 17.60 9.10 10.73
N HIS A 173 16.42 8.94 11.29
CA HIS A 173 15.28 9.84 11.10
C HIS A 173 15.50 11.27 11.65
N LEU A 174 16.50 11.46 12.53
CA LEU A 174 16.85 12.77 13.09
C LEU A 174 17.87 13.54 12.22
N ILE A 175 18.47 12.87 11.24
CA ILE A 175 19.45 13.47 10.32
C ILE A 175 18.65 14.03 9.14
N LYS A 176 18.38 15.34 9.15
CA LYS A 176 17.79 16.03 7.99
C LYS A 176 18.88 16.22 6.93
N ASN A 177 18.73 15.59 5.77
CA ASN A 177 19.50 15.87 4.55
C ASN A 177 19.02 17.16 3.89
#